data_9c30b405ab94f92cbc961188406f23f9
#
_entry.id   9c30b405ab94f92cbc961188406f23f9
#
_cell.length_a   1.000
_cell.length_b   1.000
_cell.length_c   1.000
_cell.angle_alpha   90.00
_cell.angle_beta   90.00
_cell.angle_gamma   90.00
#
_symmetry.space_group_name_H-M   'P 1'
#
loop_
_entity.id
_entity.type
_entity.pdbx_description
1 polymer ?
#
loop_
_entity_poly.entity_id
_entity_poly.type
_entity_poly.pdbx_seq_one_letter_code
_entity_poly.pdbx_strand_id
1 'polypeptide(L)'
;NDATNEARALLLLQAKGYIKLKDGAGITATVNDIAENPKNIKFNEVEAAQLPNVLKDVDYAVINSNYAIPANLNPVKDSLLIEDSASSYGNILAVKEGNENTPKIKALKAALESKKVADFINDKYEGAVISVVENPGDGFDATVDYDALKGQEISVAASPTPHAEILAVAKDILAEKGVTLNILEF
;
A
#
# COMPACT_ATOMS: atom_id res chain seq x y z
N ASN A 1 -2.24 -6.30 15.75
CA ASN A 1 -0.94 -6.43 15.13
C ASN A 1 -0.90 -7.68 14.24
N ASP A 2 -0.29 -7.60 13.09
CA ASP A 2 0.03 -8.72 12.22
C ASP A 2 1.55 -8.83 12.03
N ALA A 3 2.05 -10.05 11.81
CA ALA A 3 3.49 -10.33 11.74
C ALA A 3 4.22 -9.53 10.65
N THR A 4 3.55 -9.22 9.54
CA THR A 4 4.15 -8.47 8.43
C THR A 4 4.37 -7.00 8.81
N ASN A 5 3.37 -6.35 9.40
CA ASN A 5 3.48 -4.96 9.84
C ASN A 5 4.39 -4.82 11.07
N GLU A 6 4.44 -5.81 11.96
CA GLU A 6 5.41 -5.84 13.06
C GLU A 6 6.85 -5.85 12.51
N ALA A 7 7.16 -6.80 11.62
CA ALA A 7 8.49 -6.88 11.00
C ALA A 7 8.86 -5.57 10.28
N ARG A 8 7.92 -4.99 9.54
CA ARG A 8 8.11 -3.71 8.83
C ARG A 8 8.44 -2.56 9.80
N ALA A 9 7.72 -2.46 10.92
CA ALA A 9 8.00 -1.46 11.95
C ALA A 9 9.38 -1.63 12.57
N LEU A 10 9.78 -2.86 12.88
CA LEU A 10 11.10 -3.16 13.43
C LEU A 10 12.23 -2.87 12.43
N LEU A 11 12.03 -3.18 11.16
CA LEU A 11 12.99 -2.85 10.08
C LEU A 11 13.16 -1.33 9.91
N LEU A 12 12.07 -0.55 10.01
CA LEU A 12 12.15 0.91 10.01
C LEU A 12 13.01 1.43 11.18
N LEU A 13 12.78 0.93 12.38
CA LEU A 13 13.55 1.32 13.58
C LEU A 13 15.01 0.92 13.45
N GLN A 14 15.31 -0.26 12.89
CA GLN A 14 16.67 -0.69 12.60
C GLN A 14 17.36 0.21 11.57
N ALA A 15 16.67 0.52 10.45
CA ALA A 15 17.21 1.40 9.40
C ALA A 15 17.57 2.79 9.93
N LYS A 16 16.88 3.25 10.97
CA LYS A 16 17.16 4.53 11.65
C LYS A 16 18.10 4.39 12.87
N GLY A 17 18.64 3.20 13.12
CA GLY A 17 19.64 2.96 14.16
C GLY A 17 19.10 2.97 15.61
N TYR A 18 17.79 2.79 15.78
CA TYR A 18 17.19 2.73 17.13
C TYR A 18 17.34 1.36 17.79
N ILE A 19 17.31 0.30 17.00
CA ILE A 19 17.49 -1.10 17.42
C ILE A 19 18.37 -1.83 16.41
N LYS A 20 18.81 -3.03 16.78
CA LYS A 20 19.43 -3.98 15.87
C LYS A 20 18.73 -5.32 15.99
N LEU A 21 18.32 -5.87 14.86
CA LEU A 21 17.73 -7.20 14.78
C LEU A 21 18.82 -8.27 14.66
N LYS A 22 18.50 -9.50 15.03
CA LYS A 22 19.33 -10.68 14.79
C LYS A 22 19.56 -10.86 13.28
N ASP A 23 20.71 -11.39 12.92
CA ASP A 23 21.02 -11.71 11.54
C ASP A 23 19.98 -12.67 10.96
N GLY A 24 19.47 -12.35 9.77
CA GLY A 24 18.49 -13.17 9.07
C GLY A 24 17.03 -13.02 9.53
N ALA A 25 16.71 -12.17 10.50
CA ALA A 25 15.32 -11.96 10.94
C ALA A 25 14.40 -11.43 9.80
N GLY A 26 14.89 -10.48 9.00
CA GLY A 26 14.23 -10.02 7.77
C GLY A 26 12.77 -9.64 7.93
N ILE A 27 11.97 -9.99 6.93
CA ILE A 27 10.54 -9.66 6.82
C ILE A 27 9.63 -10.48 7.77
N THR A 28 10.19 -11.37 8.56
CA THR A 28 9.50 -12.18 9.58
C THR A 28 9.91 -11.81 10.99
N ALA A 29 10.65 -10.70 11.16
CA ALA A 29 11.14 -10.24 12.46
C ALA A 29 10.00 -9.98 13.44
N THR A 30 10.21 -10.36 14.68
CA THR A 30 9.35 -10.07 15.83
C THR A 30 10.14 -9.31 16.90
N VAL A 31 9.48 -8.80 17.92
CA VAL A 31 10.17 -8.15 19.06
C VAL A 31 11.18 -9.08 19.74
N ASN A 32 11.01 -10.41 19.63
CA ASN A 32 11.95 -11.40 20.15
C ASN A 32 13.26 -11.50 19.36
N ASP A 33 13.28 -10.90 18.16
CA ASP A 33 14.46 -10.87 17.28
C ASP A 33 15.30 -9.60 17.46
N ILE A 34 14.98 -8.76 18.42
CA ILE A 34 15.78 -7.60 18.76
C ILE A 34 17.06 -8.08 19.48
N ALA A 35 18.21 -7.88 18.84
CA ALA A 35 19.52 -8.23 19.39
C ALA A 35 20.08 -7.11 20.27
N GLU A 36 19.87 -5.85 19.87
CA GLU A 36 20.33 -4.68 20.62
C GLU A 36 19.22 -3.63 20.70
N ASN A 37 19.01 -3.07 21.89
CA ASN A 37 18.04 -2.02 22.17
C ASN A 37 18.66 -0.98 23.10
N PRO A 38 19.63 -0.18 22.60
CA PRO A 38 20.42 0.72 23.43
C PRO A 38 19.61 1.86 24.07
N LYS A 39 18.41 2.13 23.54
CA LYS A 39 17.51 3.14 24.07
C LYS A 39 16.46 2.59 25.03
N ASN A 40 16.50 1.29 25.32
CA ASN A 40 15.53 0.61 26.19
C ASN A 40 14.07 0.84 25.77
N ILE A 41 13.80 0.82 24.45
CA ILE A 41 12.44 1.00 23.90
C ILE A 41 11.58 -0.16 24.39
N LYS A 42 10.41 0.18 24.94
CA LYS A 42 9.38 -0.79 25.30
C LYS A 42 8.39 -0.92 24.15
N PHE A 43 8.13 -2.13 23.70
CA PHE A 43 7.21 -2.40 22.61
C PHE A 43 5.85 -2.82 23.17
N ASN A 44 4.79 -2.20 22.66
CA ASN A 44 3.43 -2.57 22.93
C ASN A 44 2.72 -2.83 21.60
N GLU A 45 2.33 -4.09 21.37
CA GLU A 45 1.68 -4.52 20.15
C GLU A 45 0.16 -4.41 20.30
N VAL A 46 -0.47 -3.71 19.38
CA VAL A 46 -1.92 -3.51 19.35
C VAL A 46 -2.45 -3.74 17.94
N GLU A 47 -3.74 -3.95 17.81
CA GLU A 47 -4.42 -4.00 16.51
C GLU A 47 -4.13 -2.75 15.69
N ALA A 48 -3.77 -2.91 14.40
CA ALA A 48 -3.31 -1.83 13.55
C ALA A 48 -4.33 -0.68 13.45
N ALA A 49 -5.63 -0.99 13.37
CA ALA A 49 -6.70 0.00 13.34
C ALA A 49 -6.82 0.83 14.64
N GLN A 50 -6.26 0.36 15.75
CA GLN A 50 -6.27 1.07 17.02
C GLN A 50 -5.06 2.00 17.22
N LEU A 51 -4.01 1.86 16.40
CA LEU A 51 -2.78 2.64 16.54
C LEU A 51 -3.00 4.17 16.59
N PRO A 52 -3.85 4.78 15.73
CA PRO A 52 -4.13 6.20 15.83
C PRO A 52 -4.79 6.61 17.15
N ASN A 53 -5.63 5.74 17.71
CA ASN A 53 -6.36 6.02 18.95
C ASN A 53 -5.47 6.00 20.19
N VAL A 54 -4.48 5.09 20.21
CA VAL A 54 -3.55 4.94 21.35
C VAL A 54 -2.32 5.86 21.26
N LEU A 55 -2.16 6.62 20.17
CA LEU A 55 -1.01 7.51 19.98
C LEU A 55 -0.81 8.49 21.14
N LYS A 56 -1.89 8.97 21.76
CA LYS A 56 -1.86 9.88 22.92
C LYS A 56 -1.40 9.21 24.22
N ASP A 57 -1.39 7.89 24.28
CA ASP A 57 -1.09 7.10 25.48
C ASP A 57 0.33 6.51 25.46
N VAL A 58 1.10 6.78 24.38
CA VAL A 58 2.46 6.27 24.15
C VAL A 58 3.38 7.41 23.72
N ASP A 59 4.70 7.21 23.83
CA ASP A 59 5.65 8.21 23.35
C ASP A 59 5.71 8.25 21.81
N TYR A 60 5.59 7.09 21.15
CA TYR A 60 5.63 6.94 19.69
C TYR A 60 4.74 5.80 19.25
N ALA A 61 4.18 5.91 18.04
CA ALA A 61 3.49 4.79 17.37
C ALA A 61 3.98 4.66 15.93
N VAL A 62 4.13 3.44 15.43
CA VAL A 62 4.39 3.16 14.02
C VAL A 62 3.05 2.82 13.38
N ILE A 63 2.58 3.67 12.48
CA ILE A 63 1.22 3.63 11.92
C ILE A 63 1.32 3.56 10.40
N ASN A 64 0.66 2.60 9.78
CA ASN A 64 0.55 2.52 8.33
C ASN A 64 -0.34 3.65 7.78
N SER A 65 -0.03 4.16 6.59
CA SER A 65 -0.72 5.30 5.98
C SER A 65 -2.23 5.09 5.83
N ASN A 66 -2.68 3.87 5.53
CA ASN A 66 -4.10 3.53 5.42
C ASN A 66 -4.89 3.65 6.73
N TYR A 67 -4.22 3.69 7.88
CA TYR A 67 -4.83 3.98 9.19
C TYR A 67 -4.57 5.43 9.63
N ALA A 68 -3.42 6.00 9.25
CA ALA A 68 -3.06 7.37 9.59
C ALA A 68 -3.96 8.39 8.86
N ILE A 69 -4.13 8.25 7.54
CA ILE A 69 -4.88 9.20 6.71
C ILE A 69 -6.34 9.36 7.15
N PRO A 70 -7.13 8.28 7.37
CA PRO A 70 -8.50 8.42 7.86
C PRO A 70 -8.60 9.03 9.27
N ALA A 71 -7.51 8.93 10.05
CA ALA A 71 -7.42 9.55 11.39
C ALA A 71 -6.93 11.01 11.35
N ASN A 72 -6.86 11.63 10.17
CA ASN A 72 -6.34 12.98 9.92
C ASN A 72 -4.87 13.18 10.35
N LEU A 73 -4.07 12.10 10.34
CA LEU A 73 -2.64 12.15 10.50
C LEU A 73 -1.98 12.14 9.12
N ASN A 74 -1.22 13.18 8.81
CA ASN A 74 -0.50 13.24 7.54
C ASN A 74 0.87 12.54 7.68
N PRO A 75 1.11 11.39 6.99
CA PRO A 75 2.36 10.64 7.13
C PRO A 75 3.63 11.43 6.81
N VAL A 76 3.53 12.48 5.98
CA VAL A 76 4.69 13.32 5.62
C VAL A 76 4.90 14.46 6.61
N LYS A 77 3.81 15.13 7.01
CA LYS A 77 3.88 16.36 7.81
C LYS A 77 3.93 16.09 9.31
N ASP A 78 3.27 15.01 9.78
CA ASP A 78 3.08 14.74 11.21
C ASP A 78 4.02 13.63 11.71
N SER A 79 4.72 12.91 10.83
CA SER A 79 5.63 11.85 11.26
C SER A 79 7.02 12.39 11.63
N LEU A 80 7.65 11.76 12.61
CA LEU A 80 9.06 11.97 12.95
C LEU A 80 9.99 11.16 12.06
N LEU A 81 9.52 10.02 11.59
CA LEU A 81 10.23 9.09 10.71
C LEU A 81 9.25 8.54 9.68
N ILE A 82 9.68 8.43 8.45
CA ILE A 82 8.93 7.80 7.37
C ILE A 82 9.81 6.77 6.68
N GLU A 83 9.19 5.70 6.20
CA GLU A 83 9.81 4.72 5.33
C GLU A 83 10.15 5.37 3.99
N ASP A 84 11.32 5.05 3.44
CA ASP A 84 11.74 5.61 2.16
C ASP A 84 11.15 4.85 0.96
N SER A 85 11.36 5.38 -0.26
CA SER A 85 10.86 4.80 -1.50
C SER A 85 11.51 3.46 -1.88
N ALA A 86 12.61 3.07 -1.21
CA ALA A 86 13.27 1.77 -1.41
C ALA A 86 12.59 0.64 -0.62
N SER A 87 11.47 0.93 0.05
CA SER A 87 10.70 -0.07 0.78
C SER A 87 10.24 -1.22 -0.11
N SER A 88 10.44 -2.45 0.35
CA SER A 88 9.97 -3.66 -0.32
C SER A 88 8.46 -3.91 -0.16
N TYR A 89 7.76 -3.01 0.51
CA TYR A 89 6.34 -3.16 0.87
C TYR A 89 5.37 -2.40 -0.04
N GLY A 90 5.67 -2.35 -1.35
CA GLY A 90 4.74 -1.82 -2.34
C GLY A 90 3.44 -2.62 -2.37
N ASN A 91 2.31 -1.93 -2.58
CA ASN A 91 1.03 -2.60 -2.80
C ASN A 91 1.02 -3.33 -4.14
N ILE A 92 0.36 -4.47 -4.19
CA ILE A 92 0.31 -5.34 -5.36
C ILE A 92 -1.14 -5.65 -5.76
N LEU A 93 -1.34 -5.95 -7.02
CA LEU A 93 -2.56 -6.59 -7.51
C LEU A 93 -2.37 -8.11 -7.43
N ALA A 94 -3.01 -8.75 -6.45
CA ALA A 94 -2.99 -10.19 -6.28
C ALA A 94 -4.14 -10.83 -7.09
N VAL A 95 -3.84 -11.93 -7.77
CA VAL A 95 -4.80 -12.68 -8.55
C VAL A 95 -4.66 -14.18 -8.28
N LYS A 96 -5.69 -14.96 -8.63
CA LYS A 96 -5.59 -16.43 -8.59
C LYS A 96 -4.50 -16.89 -9.56
N GLU A 97 -3.68 -17.82 -9.10
CA GLU A 97 -2.61 -18.44 -9.90
C GLU A 97 -3.12 -18.89 -11.27
N GLY A 98 -2.37 -18.53 -12.32
CA GLY A 98 -2.72 -18.80 -13.72
C GLY A 98 -3.59 -17.72 -14.39
N ASN A 99 -4.08 -16.72 -13.63
CA ASN A 99 -4.89 -15.63 -14.19
C ASN A 99 -4.10 -14.36 -14.52
N GLU A 100 -2.82 -14.31 -14.20
CA GLU A 100 -1.96 -13.13 -14.27
C GLU A 100 -1.95 -12.47 -15.66
N ASN A 101 -2.06 -13.29 -16.68
CA ASN A 101 -1.99 -12.87 -18.09
C ASN A 101 -3.35 -12.85 -18.81
N THR A 102 -4.44 -12.99 -18.08
CA THR A 102 -5.77 -12.90 -18.70
C THR A 102 -6.03 -11.46 -19.20
N PRO A 103 -6.83 -11.29 -20.29
CA PRO A 103 -7.12 -9.97 -20.83
C PRO A 103 -7.69 -8.99 -19.80
N LYS A 104 -8.54 -9.45 -18.89
CA LYS A 104 -9.12 -8.64 -17.81
C LYS A 104 -8.04 -8.12 -16.86
N ILE A 105 -7.10 -8.97 -16.45
CA ILE A 105 -6.05 -8.59 -15.52
C ILE A 105 -5.03 -7.66 -16.18
N LYS A 106 -4.69 -7.91 -17.44
CA LYS A 106 -3.84 -7.00 -18.22
C LYS A 106 -4.48 -5.62 -18.38
N ALA A 107 -5.79 -5.55 -18.67
CA ALA A 107 -6.52 -4.29 -18.77
C ALA A 107 -6.52 -3.54 -17.43
N LEU A 108 -6.82 -4.21 -16.33
CA LEU A 108 -6.81 -3.60 -14.99
C LEU A 108 -5.41 -3.13 -14.59
N LYS A 109 -4.38 -3.95 -14.86
CA LYS A 109 -3.00 -3.58 -14.59
C LYS A 109 -2.61 -2.32 -15.35
N ALA A 110 -2.88 -2.26 -16.66
CA ALA A 110 -2.58 -1.09 -17.47
C ALA A 110 -3.28 0.17 -16.95
N ALA A 111 -4.54 0.05 -16.56
CA ALA A 111 -5.29 1.17 -15.97
C ALA A 111 -4.67 1.65 -14.67
N LEU A 112 -4.25 0.75 -13.76
CA LEU A 112 -3.58 1.08 -12.50
C LEU A 112 -2.18 1.68 -12.70
N GLU A 113 -1.45 1.25 -13.73
CA GLU A 113 -0.11 1.75 -14.06
C GLU A 113 -0.15 2.98 -14.98
N SER A 114 -1.30 3.63 -15.10
CA SER A 114 -1.46 4.81 -15.96
C SER A 114 -0.93 6.10 -15.33
N LYS A 115 -0.61 7.06 -16.21
CA LYS A 115 -0.28 8.42 -15.79
C LYS A 115 -1.43 9.08 -15.01
N LYS A 116 -2.67 8.82 -15.39
CA LYS A 116 -3.86 9.36 -14.72
C LYS A 116 -3.94 8.90 -13.26
N VAL A 117 -3.61 7.63 -12.98
CA VAL A 117 -3.51 7.10 -11.63
C VAL A 117 -2.31 7.68 -10.88
N ALA A 118 -1.14 7.78 -11.52
CA ALA A 118 0.04 8.36 -10.89
C ALA A 118 -0.17 9.83 -10.51
N ASP A 119 -0.77 10.63 -11.39
CA ASP A 119 -1.11 12.03 -11.13
C ASP A 119 -2.11 12.13 -9.97
N PHE A 120 -3.17 11.31 -9.96
CA PHE A 120 -4.13 11.28 -8.86
C PHE A 120 -3.47 10.98 -7.51
N ILE A 121 -2.56 9.99 -7.47
CA ILE A 121 -1.81 9.65 -6.24
C ILE A 121 -1.01 10.86 -5.75
N ASN A 122 -0.28 11.51 -6.66
CA ASN A 122 0.55 12.66 -6.32
C ASN A 122 -0.27 13.85 -5.83
N ASP A 123 -1.35 14.17 -6.54
CA ASP A 123 -2.20 15.33 -6.24
C ASP A 123 -3.01 15.13 -4.94
N LYS A 124 -3.54 13.91 -4.74
CA LYS A 124 -4.40 13.64 -3.58
C LYS A 124 -3.62 13.44 -2.30
N TYR A 125 -2.51 12.70 -2.37
CA TYR A 125 -1.82 12.25 -1.15
C TYR A 125 -0.57 13.06 -0.82
N GLU A 126 -0.11 13.96 -1.69
CA GLU A 126 1.00 14.88 -1.44
C GLU A 126 2.24 14.19 -0.82
N GLY A 127 2.57 12.98 -1.29
CA GLY A 127 3.68 12.17 -0.79
C GLY A 127 3.35 11.22 0.37
N ALA A 128 2.15 11.27 0.96
CA ALA A 128 1.69 10.28 1.95
C ALA A 128 1.45 8.88 1.34
N VAL A 129 1.16 8.82 0.06
CA VAL A 129 1.15 7.63 -0.79
C VAL A 129 1.97 7.97 -2.03
N ILE A 130 2.81 7.05 -2.47
CA ILE A 130 3.75 7.26 -3.58
C ILE A 130 3.44 6.26 -4.69
N SER A 131 3.36 6.75 -5.94
CA SER A 131 3.35 5.86 -7.10
C SER A 131 4.74 5.28 -7.32
N VAL A 132 4.82 3.95 -7.43
CA VAL A 132 6.07 3.23 -7.72
C VAL A 132 6.21 2.84 -9.20
N VAL A 133 5.31 3.31 -10.05
CA VAL A 133 5.34 3.07 -11.49
C VAL A 133 6.34 4.03 -12.14
N GLU A 134 7.46 3.51 -12.61
CA GLU A 134 8.55 4.33 -13.19
C GLU A 134 8.14 4.99 -14.51
N ASN A 135 7.40 4.27 -15.36
CA ASN A 135 6.99 4.74 -16.69
C ASN A 135 5.47 4.56 -16.86
N PRO A 136 4.66 5.48 -16.28
CA PRO A 136 3.21 5.38 -16.37
C PRO A 136 2.71 5.50 -17.81
N GLY A 137 1.85 4.55 -18.23
CA GLY A 137 1.25 4.51 -19.55
C GLY A 137 0.00 5.38 -19.70
N ASP A 138 -0.69 5.19 -20.83
CA ASP A 138 -1.98 5.86 -21.11
C ASP A 138 -3.19 5.18 -20.43
N GLY A 139 -2.98 4.01 -19.82
CA GLY A 139 -4.01 3.24 -19.13
C GLY A 139 -4.54 2.05 -19.93
N PHE A 140 -3.99 1.79 -21.12
CA PHE A 140 -4.42 0.70 -21.99
C PHE A 140 -3.24 -0.20 -22.40
N ASP A 141 -3.46 -1.51 -22.37
CA ASP A 141 -2.51 -2.50 -22.88
C ASP A 141 -2.85 -2.79 -24.36
N ALA A 142 -1.90 -2.49 -25.25
CA ALA A 142 -2.07 -2.68 -26.69
C ALA A 142 -2.25 -4.16 -27.11
N THR A 143 -1.96 -5.12 -26.23
CA THR A 143 -2.15 -6.56 -26.47
C THR A 143 -3.54 -7.06 -26.09
N VAL A 144 -4.38 -6.19 -25.48
CA VAL A 144 -5.73 -6.52 -25.03
C VAL A 144 -6.75 -6.12 -26.10
N ASP A 145 -7.60 -7.08 -26.48
CA ASP A 145 -8.80 -6.82 -27.28
C ASP A 145 -9.91 -6.28 -26.37
N TYR A 146 -10.02 -4.95 -26.31
CA TYR A 146 -11.03 -4.29 -25.48
C TYR A 146 -12.45 -4.44 -26.04
N ASP A 147 -12.63 -4.67 -27.35
CA ASP A 147 -13.94 -4.94 -27.91
C ASP A 147 -14.51 -6.27 -27.40
N ALA A 148 -13.64 -7.27 -27.23
CA ALA A 148 -14.01 -8.54 -26.63
C ALA A 148 -14.30 -8.44 -25.11
N LEU A 149 -13.78 -7.42 -24.44
CA LEU A 149 -14.03 -7.16 -23.02
C LEU A 149 -15.25 -6.26 -22.77
N LYS A 150 -15.80 -5.63 -23.78
CA LYS A 150 -16.94 -4.73 -23.66
C LYS A 150 -18.15 -5.40 -23.01
N GLY A 151 -18.69 -4.75 -21.99
CA GLY A 151 -19.79 -5.28 -21.19
C GLY A 151 -19.39 -6.34 -20.15
N GLN A 152 -18.10 -6.68 -20.05
CA GLN A 152 -17.62 -7.59 -19.01
C GLN A 152 -17.32 -6.84 -17.70
N GLU A 153 -17.32 -7.58 -16.59
CA GLU A 153 -17.05 -7.09 -15.25
C GLU A 153 -15.74 -7.68 -14.69
N ILE A 154 -15.01 -6.83 -13.96
CA ILE A 154 -13.87 -7.20 -13.14
C ILE A 154 -14.23 -6.81 -11.70
N SER A 155 -14.08 -7.74 -10.75
CA SER A 155 -14.30 -7.45 -9.33
C SER A 155 -12.98 -7.44 -8.58
N VAL A 156 -12.74 -6.42 -7.77
CA VAL A 156 -11.54 -6.27 -6.95
C VAL A 156 -11.94 -5.90 -5.53
N ALA A 157 -11.39 -6.62 -4.56
CA ALA A 157 -11.53 -6.31 -3.14
C ALA A 157 -10.37 -5.41 -2.69
N ALA A 158 -10.67 -4.37 -1.93
CA ALA A 158 -9.68 -3.41 -1.46
C ALA A 158 -10.13 -2.72 -0.17
N SER A 159 -9.16 -2.26 0.64
CA SER A 159 -9.48 -1.33 1.74
C SER A 159 -9.90 0.03 1.19
N PRO A 160 -10.73 0.81 1.91
CA PRO A 160 -11.25 2.08 1.41
C PRO A 160 -10.16 3.06 0.97
N THR A 161 -9.22 3.37 1.86
CA THR A 161 -8.15 4.33 1.63
C THR A 161 -6.77 3.67 1.77
N PRO A 162 -5.84 3.87 0.84
CA PRO A 162 -5.96 4.60 -0.44
C PRO A 162 -6.44 3.71 -1.60
N HIS A 163 -6.63 2.41 -1.38
CA HIS A 163 -6.72 1.41 -2.45
C HIS A 163 -8.00 1.55 -3.29
N ALA A 164 -9.18 1.61 -2.67
CA ALA A 164 -10.44 1.77 -3.40
C ALA A 164 -10.51 3.12 -4.12
N GLU A 165 -9.94 4.17 -3.53
CA GLU A 165 -9.85 5.49 -4.16
C GLU A 165 -8.99 5.47 -5.43
N ILE A 166 -7.87 4.77 -5.42
CA ILE A 166 -7.00 4.55 -6.59
C ILE A 166 -7.72 3.69 -7.64
N LEU A 167 -8.38 2.62 -7.20
CA LEU A 167 -9.19 1.77 -8.10
C LEU A 167 -10.33 2.54 -8.75
N ALA A 168 -10.90 3.57 -8.11
CA ALA A 168 -11.93 4.40 -8.70
C ALA A 168 -11.43 5.14 -9.95
N VAL A 169 -10.17 5.59 -9.96
CA VAL A 169 -9.56 6.20 -11.15
C VAL A 169 -9.37 5.15 -12.26
N ALA A 170 -8.90 3.95 -11.92
CA ALA A 170 -8.77 2.85 -12.88
C ALA A 170 -10.15 2.42 -13.45
N LYS A 171 -11.21 2.47 -12.63
CA LYS A 171 -12.60 2.22 -13.06
C LYS A 171 -13.02 3.17 -14.17
N ASP A 172 -12.73 4.46 -14.03
CA ASP A 172 -13.08 5.46 -15.05
C ASP A 172 -12.32 5.19 -16.36
N ILE A 173 -11.05 4.80 -16.29
CA ILE A 173 -10.25 4.42 -17.47
C ILE A 173 -10.85 3.20 -18.17
N LEU A 174 -11.17 2.14 -17.43
CA LEU A 174 -11.75 0.92 -17.99
C LEU A 174 -13.14 1.18 -18.60
N ALA A 175 -13.92 2.07 -17.99
CA ALA A 175 -15.24 2.46 -18.51
C ALA A 175 -15.17 3.12 -19.90
N GLU A 176 -14.07 3.79 -20.25
CA GLU A 176 -13.83 4.35 -21.59
C GLU A 176 -13.86 3.26 -22.69
N LYS A 177 -13.55 2.01 -22.31
CA LYS A 177 -13.59 0.82 -23.17
C LYS A 177 -14.82 -0.08 -22.92
N GLY A 178 -15.78 0.38 -22.11
CA GLY A 178 -16.98 -0.37 -21.79
C GLY A 178 -16.76 -1.57 -20.86
N VAL A 179 -15.65 -1.58 -20.09
CA VAL A 179 -15.36 -2.60 -19.09
C VAL A 179 -15.77 -2.06 -17.71
N THR A 180 -16.52 -2.84 -16.95
CA THR A 180 -16.99 -2.47 -15.62
C THR A 180 -16.00 -2.94 -14.57
N LEU A 181 -15.52 -2.04 -13.69
CA LEU A 181 -14.78 -2.39 -12.49
C LEU A 181 -15.70 -2.29 -11.27
N ASN A 182 -15.91 -3.42 -10.59
CA ASN A 182 -16.64 -3.52 -9.35
C ASN A 182 -15.65 -3.54 -8.18
N ILE A 183 -15.71 -2.54 -7.31
CA ILE A 183 -14.81 -2.38 -6.17
C ILE A 183 -15.55 -2.82 -4.91
N LEU A 184 -15.03 -3.84 -4.23
CA LEU A 184 -15.57 -4.40 -3.00
C LEU A 184 -14.70 -3.93 -1.83
N GLU A 185 -15.23 -3.03 -1.02
CA GLU A 185 -14.54 -2.51 0.16
C GLU A 185 -14.76 -3.42 1.39
N PHE A 186 -13.72 -3.56 2.24
CA PHE A 186 -13.76 -4.38 3.46
C PHE A 186 -12.94 -3.74 4.61
#